data_b402e7ef66e00170f09a0885bdbe1b88
#
_entry.id   b402e7ef66e00170f09a0885bdbe1b88
#
_cell.length_a   1.000
_cell.length_b   1.000
_cell.length_c   1.000
_cell.angle_alpha   90.00
_cell.angle_beta   90.00
_cell.angle_gamma   90.00
#
_symmetry.space_group_name_H-M   'P 1'
#
loop_
_entity.id
_entity.type
_entity.pdbx_description
1 polymer ?
#
loop_
_entity_poly.entity_id
_entity_poly.type
_entity_poly.pdbx_seq_one_letter_code
_entity_poly.pdbx_strand_id
1 'polypeptide(L)'
;MKATTCIACAVCALGLTAPCLAEEPLPAAAAAVVSVQPAQDESAASWLEPAAGEWYDLKGELAMTISGSTINGCPVTAEANCTYGYPRTGHFTISESQGTRTLTLDLLGHKSHQYLIVDGKTALRRSIHPEYSESVGGIYLGMTKDDVTAKYGYPNEITADQGMEHWSYGLHRMDVFFQGGIVMAVRLYKGSDIKFDKSGLGADAAMAAYAEAYKLAAVPVIPADDGVLSPAYDLPQGEKFHVSQRYVQLSVD
;
A
#
# COMPACT_ATOMS: atom_id res chain seq x y z
N MET A 1 30.61 -44.29 4.39
CA MET A 1 32.03 -44.39 4.84
C MET A 1 32.73 -43.08 4.59
N LYS A 2 33.45 -42.56 5.63
CA LYS A 2 34.34 -41.38 5.68
C LYS A 2 33.58 -40.04 5.87
N ALA A 3 33.90 -39.22 6.80
CA ALA A 3 34.61 -39.23 8.10
C ALA A 3 34.55 -37.77 8.53
N THR A 4 34.16 -37.61 9.75
CA THR A 4 34.10 -36.36 10.54
C THR A 4 35.49 -35.82 10.79
N THR A 5 35.68 -34.50 10.78
CA THR A 5 36.83 -33.89 11.41
C THR A 5 36.38 -32.66 12.20
N CYS A 6 36.39 -32.81 13.52
CA CYS A 6 36.35 -31.74 14.50
C CYS A 6 37.75 -31.11 14.64
N ILE A 7 37.81 -29.79 14.70
CA ILE A 7 38.99 -29.08 15.18
C ILE A 7 38.61 -28.31 16.43
N ALA A 8 39.14 -28.76 17.57
CA ALA A 8 39.15 -28.06 18.83
C ALA A 8 40.33 -27.08 18.85
N CYS A 9 40.10 -25.85 19.29
CA CYS A 9 41.18 -24.92 19.62
C CYS A 9 41.14 -24.55 21.09
N ALA A 10 42.30 -24.68 21.68
CA ALA A 10 42.58 -24.64 23.10
C ALA A 10 42.61 -23.21 23.69
N VAL A 11 42.23 -23.18 24.94
CA VAL A 11 42.28 -22.04 25.87
C VAL A 11 43.75 -21.84 26.32
N CYS A 12 44.27 -20.62 26.27
CA CYS A 12 45.44 -20.18 27.03
C CYS A 12 44.98 -19.17 28.08
N ALA A 13 45.08 -19.60 29.34
CA ALA A 13 44.98 -18.74 30.50
C ALA A 13 46.35 -18.13 30.82
N LEU A 14 46.38 -16.81 30.94
CA LEU A 14 47.50 -16.11 31.58
C LEU A 14 46.95 -15.25 32.71
N GLY A 15 47.27 -15.64 33.92
CA GLY A 15 46.98 -14.91 35.13
C GLY A 15 47.91 -13.71 35.30
N LEU A 16 47.33 -12.59 35.70
CA LEU A 16 48.08 -11.45 36.27
C LEU A 16 47.28 -10.97 37.50
N THR A 17 47.90 -11.14 38.66
CA THR A 17 47.48 -10.59 39.95
C THR A 17 47.85 -9.12 40.01
N ALA A 18 46.89 -8.26 40.33
CA ALA A 18 47.13 -6.87 40.70
C ALA A 18 46.46 -6.54 42.05
N PRO A 19 47.05 -5.64 42.83
CA PRO A 19 46.73 -5.50 44.24
C PRO A 19 45.43 -4.71 44.50
N CYS A 20 44.82 -5.12 45.62
CA CYS A 20 43.65 -4.50 46.21
C CYS A 20 43.97 -3.07 46.68
N LEU A 21 43.37 -2.06 46.07
CA LEU A 21 43.25 -0.71 46.61
C LEU A 21 41.84 -0.53 47.15
N ALA A 22 41.77 -0.16 48.42
CA ALA A 22 40.53 0.11 49.12
C ALA A 22 39.79 1.30 48.47
N GLU A 23 38.57 1.07 48.05
CA GLU A 23 37.69 2.08 47.50
C GLU A 23 36.79 2.66 48.60
N GLU A 24 36.91 3.96 48.83
CA GLU A 24 36.02 4.69 49.71
C GLU A 24 34.56 4.69 49.15
N PRO A 25 33.53 4.64 50.00
CA PRO A 25 32.15 4.67 49.51
C PRO A 25 31.77 6.08 49.05
N LEU A 26 31.52 6.24 47.76
CA LEU A 26 30.89 7.41 47.19
C LEU A 26 29.43 7.54 47.67
N PRO A 27 28.94 8.75 47.93
CA PRO A 27 27.56 8.98 48.36
C PRO A 27 26.57 8.60 47.25
N ALA A 28 25.54 7.84 47.63
CA ALA A 28 24.46 7.47 46.74
C ALA A 28 23.78 8.71 46.15
N ALA A 29 24.06 9.01 44.87
CA ALA A 29 23.30 9.94 44.12
C ALA A 29 21.88 9.32 43.87
N ALA A 30 20.87 9.94 44.43
CA ALA A 30 19.50 9.60 44.19
C ALA A 30 19.25 9.67 42.66
N ALA A 31 19.05 8.52 42.04
CA ALA A 31 18.60 8.45 40.66
C ALA A 31 17.20 9.10 40.59
N ALA A 32 17.13 10.33 40.11
CA ALA A 32 15.89 10.92 39.67
C ALA A 32 15.34 10.04 38.56
N VAL A 33 14.29 9.31 38.86
CA VAL A 33 13.46 8.65 37.87
C VAL A 33 12.84 9.77 37.05
N VAL A 34 13.49 10.12 35.93
CA VAL A 34 12.86 10.92 34.88
C VAL A 34 11.79 10.01 34.28
N SER A 35 10.57 10.16 34.77
CA SER A 35 9.40 9.68 34.05
C SER A 35 9.38 10.45 32.73
N VAL A 36 9.87 9.80 31.68
CA VAL A 36 9.60 10.22 30.32
C VAL A 36 8.08 10.04 30.15
N GLN A 37 7.32 11.10 30.43
CA GLN A 37 5.99 11.21 29.87
C GLN A 37 6.16 11.07 28.36
N PRO A 38 5.42 10.13 27.72
CA PRO A 38 5.36 10.15 26.28
C PRO A 38 4.88 11.56 25.90
N ALA A 39 5.66 12.25 25.06
CA ALA A 39 5.24 13.50 24.48
C ALA A 39 3.83 13.24 23.93
N GLN A 40 2.84 13.97 24.46
CA GLN A 40 1.53 14.05 23.87
C GLN A 40 1.76 14.82 22.57
N ASP A 41 1.98 14.05 21.50
CA ASP A 41 2.08 14.59 20.16
C ASP A 41 0.81 15.37 19.86
N GLU A 42 1.05 16.54 19.34
CA GLU A 42 0.11 17.42 18.67
C GLU A 42 -0.93 16.60 17.93
N SER A 43 -2.21 16.80 18.29
CA SER A 43 -3.45 16.30 17.68
C SER A 43 -3.20 15.42 16.43
N ALA A 44 -2.87 14.16 16.65
CA ALA A 44 -2.80 13.19 15.56
C ALA A 44 -4.19 13.19 14.92
N ALA A 45 -4.30 13.73 13.71
CA ALA A 45 -5.54 13.72 12.97
C ALA A 45 -6.06 12.29 12.99
N SER A 46 -7.28 12.07 13.47
CA SER A 46 -7.87 10.74 13.59
C SER A 46 -7.70 10.00 12.26
N TRP A 47 -7.27 8.73 12.31
CA TRP A 47 -7.16 7.90 11.11
C TRP A 47 -8.49 7.89 10.33
N LEU A 48 -9.61 7.93 11.05
CA LEU A 48 -10.96 7.87 10.48
C LEU A 48 -11.38 9.16 9.76
N GLU A 49 -10.74 10.28 10.01
CA GLU A 49 -11.15 11.57 9.41
C GLU A 49 -11.11 11.54 7.86
N PRO A 50 -10.05 11.13 7.17
CA PRO A 50 -10.06 11.01 5.71
C PRO A 50 -10.99 9.91 5.18
N ALA A 51 -11.30 8.92 6.02
CA ALA A 51 -12.23 7.84 5.70
C ALA A 51 -13.69 8.20 6.01
N ALA A 52 -13.97 9.34 6.66
CA ALA A 52 -15.32 9.74 7.05
C ALA A 52 -16.25 9.90 5.84
N GLY A 53 -17.50 9.45 5.97
CA GLY A 53 -18.55 9.51 4.95
C GLY A 53 -19.13 8.14 4.63
N GLU A 54 -19.81 8.07 3.48
CA GLU A 54 -20.49 6.87 3.00
C GLU A 54 -19.60 6.09 2.05
N TRP A 55 -19.66 4.77 2.17
CA TRP A 55 -18.93 3.81 1.35
C TRP A 55 -19.87 2.78 0.77
N TYR A 56 -19.79 2.59 -0.53
CA TYR A 56 -20.69 1.76 -1.30
C TYR A 56 -19.99 0.49 -1.77
N ASP A 57 -20.74 -0.61 -1.82
CA ASP A 57 -20.23 -1.84 -2.42
C ASP A 57 -20.12 -1.72 -3.96
N LEU A 58 -19.66 -2.79 -4.61
CA LEU A 58 -19.47 -2.81 -6.05
C LEU A 58 -20.80 -2.78 -6.85
N LYS A 59 -21.93 -3.00 -6.17
CA LYS A 59 -23.28 -2.88 -6.76
C LYS A 59 -23.89 -1.49 -6.59
N GLY A 60 -23.23 -0.63 -5.81
CA GLY A 60 -23.71 0.71 -5.48
C GLY A 60 -24.63 0.75 -4.26
N GLU A 61 -24.68 -0.31 -3.46
CA GLU A 61 -25.44 -0.32 -2.21
C GLU A 61 -24.58 0.25 -1.08
N LEU A 62 -25.18 1.03 -0.17
CA LEU A 62 -24.49 1.58 1.01
C LEU A 62 -24.07 0.43 1.93
N ALA A 63 -22.76 0.23 2.08
CA ALA A 63 -22.19 -0.87 2.84
C ALA A 63 -21.58 -0.41 4.17
N MET A 64 -21.01 0.81 4.24
CA MET A 64 -20.39 1.33 5.45
C MET A 64 -20.54 2.84 5.54
N THR A 65 -20.72 3.32 6.77
CA THR A 65 -20.69 4.75 7.11
C THR A 65 -19.66 4.97 8.21
N ILE A 66 -18.75 5.93 8.01
CA ILE A 66 -17.76 6.35 9.01
C ILE A 66 -18.06 7.79 9.41
N SER A 67 -18.26 8.05 10.69
CA SER A 67 -18.58 9.39 11.20
C SER A 67 -17.93 9.63 12.55
N GLY A 68 -17.01 10.58 12.63
CA GLY A 68 -16.24 10.86 13.84
C GLY A 68 -15.52 9.59 14.32
N SER A 69 -15.84 9.15 15.53
CA SER A 69 -15.31 7.93 16.13
C SER A 69 -16.25 6.73 16.02
N THR A 70 -17.11 6.68 15.00
CA THR A 70 -18.07 5.57 14.81
C THR A 70 -17.93 4.95 13.40
N ILE A 71 -18.14 3.65 13.32
CA ILE A 71 -18.28 2.87 12.08
C ILE A 71 -19.64 2.20 12.11
N ASN A 72 -20.50 2.48 11.13
CA ASN A 72 -21.89 2.05 11.06
C ASN A 72 -22.69 2.39 12.34
N GLY A 73 -22.42 3.56 12.94
CA GLY A 73 -23.03 3.99 14.19
C GLY A 73 -22.47 3.29 15.44
N CYS A 74 -21.59 2.31 15.30
CA CYS A 74 -20.95 1.62 16.41
C CYS A 74 -19.70 2.38 16.85
N PRO A 75 -19.55 2.68 18.18
CA PRO A 75 -18.36 3.37 18.68
C PRO A 75 -17.08 2.57 18.43
N VAL A 76 -16.03 3.24 17.98
CA VAL A 76 -14.66 2.69 17.96
C VAL A 76 -14.09 2.79 19.36
N THR A 77 -13.74 1.64 19.94
CA THR A 77 -13.26 1.52 21.33
C THR A 77 -11.74 1.35 21.40
N ALA A 78 -11.09 0.93 20.32
CA ALA A 78 -9.65 0.83 20.22
C ALA A 78 -9.18 0.97 18.76
N GLU A 79 -7.99 1.56 18.60
CA GLU A 79 -7.24 1.67 17.36
C GLU A 79 -5.85 1.05 17.55
N ALA A 80 -5.36 0.29 16.57
CA ALA A 80 -4.05 -0.35 16.63
C ALA A 80 -3.43 -0.42 15.23
N ASN A 81 -2.10 -0.47 15.18
CA ASN A 81 -1.32 -0.65 13.95
C ASN A 81 -1.69 0.36 12.84
N CYS A 82 -1.99 1.62 13.23
CA CYS A 82 -2.39 2.65 12.31
C CYS A 82 -1.18 3.25 11.59
N THR A 83 -1.26 3.30 10.25
CA THR A 83 -0.36 4.08 9.39
C THR A 83 -1.11 5.31 8.87
N TYR A 84 -0.42 6.44 8.73
CA TYR A 84 -1.03 7.72 8.34
C TYR A 84 -0.59 8.21 6.95
N GLY A 85 0.34 7.49 6.31
CA GLY A 85 0.67 7.68 4.90
C GLY A 85 -0.39 7.03 3.98
N TYR A 86 -0.25 7.17 2.65
CA TYR A 86 -1.03 6.39 1.70
C TYR A 86 -0.16 5.24 1.15
N PRO A 87 -0.70 4.01 1.12
CA PRO A 87 -1.99 3.58 1.68
C PRO A 87 -2.04 3.71 3.20
N ARG A 88 -3.21 4.07 3.75
CA ARG A 88 -3.43 4.10 5.19
C ARG A 88 -4.01 2.78 5.63
N THR A 89 -3.42 2.14 6.62
CA THR A 89 -3.93 0.90 7.22
C THR A 89 -4.22 1.13 8.69
N GLY A 90 -5.29 0.55 9.20
CA GLY A 90 -5.63 0.60 10.63
C GLY A 90 -6.47 -0.59 11.06
N HIS A 91 -6.31 -1.00 12.32
CA HIS A 91 -7.12 -2.01 12.98
C HIS A 91 -8.04 -1.34 13.99
N PHE A 92 -9.34 -1.54 13.87
CA PHE A 92 -10.37 -0.87 14.68
C PHE A 92 -11.21 -1.88 15.42
N THR A 93 -11.31 -1.71 16.73
CA THR A 93 -12.29 -2.47 17.52
C THR A 93 -13.54 -1.61 17.71
N ILE A 94 -14.68 -2.12 17.26
CA ILE A 94 -15.99 -1.47 17.40
C ILE A 94 -16.84 -2.19 18.45
N SER A 95 -17.69 -1.44 19.14
CA SER A 95 -18.65 -1.98 20.11
C SER A 95 -20.01 -2.14 19.43
N GLU A 96 -20.45 -3.37 19.24
CA GLU A 96 -21.75 -3.72 18.70
C GLU A 96 -22.70 -4.17 19.82
N SER A 97 -23.99 -4.27 19.56
CA SER A 97 -25.00 -4.68 20.57
C SER A 97 -24.77 -6.08 21.15
N GLN A 98 -24.05 -6.94 20.45
CA GLN A 98 -23.78 -8.33 20.84
C GLN A 98 -22.32 -8.58 21.26
N GLY A 99 -21.51 -7.53 21.37
CA GLY A 99 -20.10 -7.64 21.75
C GLY A 99 -19.20 -6.70 20.99
N THR A 100 -17.93 -7.06 20.87
CA THR A 100 -16.93 -6.28 20.12
C THR A 100 -16.51 -7.02 18.86
N ARG A 101 -16.22 -6.25 17.81
CA ARG A 101 -15.68 -6.75 16.54
C ARG A 101 -14.44 -5.96 16.16
N THR A 102 -13.42 -6.64 15.65
CA THR A 102 -12.23 -5.99 15.07
C THR A 102 -12.33 -6.00 13.54
N LEU A 103 -12.01 -4.86 12.94
CA LEU A 103 -11.95 -4.63 11.51
C LEU A 103 -10.55 -4.18 11.13
N THR A 104 -10.05 -4.65 10.01
CA THR A 104 -8.90 -4.03 9.33
C THR A 104 -9.42 -3.17 8.19
N LEU A 105 -8.99 -1.92 8.14
CA LEU A 105 -9.35 -0.97 7.09
C LEU A 105 -8.09 -0.48 6.39
N ASP A 106 -8.07 -0.58 5.05
CA ASP A 106 -7.03 0.02 4.21
C ASP A 106 -7.69 1.09 3.34
N LEU A 107 -7.30 2.35 3.54
CA LEU A 107 -7.74 3.47 2.74
C LEU A 107 -6.72 3.74 1.64
N LEU A 108 -7.17 3.63 0.39
CA LEU A 108 -6.35 3.71 -0.81
C LEU A 108 -6.86 4.82 -1.73
N GLY A 109 -5.95 5.41 -2.48
CA GLY A 109 -6.26 6.34 -3.55
C GLY A 109 -6.83 7.68 -3.12
N HIS A 110 -7.17 8.48 -4.12
CA HIS A 110 -7.57 9.86 -3.95
C HIS A 110 -8.76 10.23 -4.85
N LYS A 111 -9.48 11.28 -4.50
CA LYS A 111 -10.59 11.84 -5.29
C LYS A 111 -11.62 10.78 -5.69
N SER A 112 -11.88 10.62 -7.00
CA SER A 112 -12.85 9.65 -7.54
C SER A 112 -12.42 8.20 -7.35
N HIS A 113 -11.11 7.95 -7.22
CA HIS A 113 -10.51 6.62 -7.03
C HIS A 113 -10.14 6.34 -5.59
N GLN A 114 -11.00 6.73 -4.65
CA GLN A 114 -10.84 6.41 -3.24
C GLN A 114 -11.56 5.10 -2.91
N TYR A 115 -10.82 4.14 -2.36
CA TYR A 115 -11.30 2.81 -2.01
C TYR A 115 -11.00 2.51 -0.54
N LEU A 116 -11.92 1.79 0.11
CA LEU A 116 -11.75 1.26 1.45
C LEU A 116 -11.78 -0.26 1.37
N ILE A 117 -10.65 -0.90 1.67
CA ILE A 117 -10.58 -2.35 1.72
C ILE A 117 -10.86 -2.80 3.16
N VAL A 118 -11.86 -3.64 3.32
CA VAL A 118 -12.28 -4.17 4.62
C VAL A 118 -11.75 -5.59 4.77
N ASP A 119 -11.00 -5.84 5.85
CA ASP A 119 -10.42 -7.14 6.20
C ASP A 119 -9.59 -7.78 5.07
N GLY A 120 -8.98 -6.94 4.22
CA GLY A 120 -8.19 -7.36 3.06
C GLY A 120 -8.98 -8.06 1.95
N LYS A 121 -10.33 -8.09 2.03
CA LYS A 121 -11.18 -8.94 1.17
C LYS A 121 -12.22 -8.17 0.36
N THR A 122 -12.80 -7.13 0.94
CA THR A 122 -13.94 -6.43 0.34
C THR A 122 -13.58 -4.99 0.05
N ALA A 123 -13.61 -4.63 -1.22
CA ALA A 123 -13.46 -3.24 -1.63
C ALA A 123 -14.80 -2.50 -1.58
N LEU A 124 -14.78 -1.34 -0.93
CA LEU A 124 -15.85 -0.36 -0.95
C LEU A 124 -15.37 0.87 -1.71
N ARG A 125 -16.30 1.60 -2.36
CA ARG A 125 -16.03 2.78 -3.17
C ARG A 125 -16.58 4.03 -2.49
N ARG A 126 -15.86 5.13 -2.58
CA ARG A 126 -16.38 6.45 -2.21
C ARG A 126 -17.40 6.96 -3.24
N SER A 127 -17.15 6.71 -4.51
CA SER A 127 -18.00 7.11 -5.61
C SER A 127 -18.61 5.90 -6.31
N ILE A 128 -19.92 5.92 -6.51
CA ILE A 128 -20.65 4.89 -7.27
C ILE A 128 -20.29 4.97 -8.76
N HIS A 129 -20.01 6.20 -9.24
CA HIS A 129 -19.63 6.49 -10.62
C HIS A 129 -18.31 7.24 -10.65
N PRO A 130 -17.14 6.55 -10.47
CA PRO A 130 -15.87 7.22 -10.53
C PRO A 130 -15.58 7.75 -11.93
N GLU A 131 -15.06 8.97 -12.00
CA GLU A 131 -14.55 9.52 -13.24
C GLU A 131 -13.12 9.05 -13.46
N TYR A 132 -12.77 8.73 -14.69
CA TYR A 132 -11.44 8.23 -15.05
C TYR A 132 -10.69 9.26 -15.88
N SER A 133 -9.44 9.53 -15.53
CA SER A 133 -8.50 10.24 -16.40
C SER A 133 -8.10 9.35 -17.57
N GLU A 134 -7.93 8.03 -17.32
CA GLU A 134 -7.47 7.07 -18.31
C GLU A 134 -8.01 5.65 -18.03
N SER A 135 -7.96 4.80 -19.05
CA SER A 135 -8.12 3.35 -18.95
C SER A 135 -7.13 2.65 -19.89
N VAL A 136 -6.95 1.35 -19.73
CA VAL A 136 -5.91 0.58 -20.43
C VAL A 136 -6.55 -0.59 -21.13
N GLY A 137 -6.70 -0.50 -22.46
CA GLY A 137 -7.38 -1.53 -23.24
C GLY A 137 -8.80 -1.85 -22.73
N GLY A 138 -9.50 -0.85 -22.21
CA GLY A 138 -10.81 -0.95 -21.59
C GLY A 138 -10.81 -1.54 -20.17
N ILE A 139 -9.66 -1.66 -19.52
CA ILE A 139 -9.57 -1.92 -18.08
C ILE A 139 -9.39 -0.58 -17.37
N TYR A 140 -10.24 -0.30 -16.40
CA TYR A 140 -10.19 0.88 -15.54
C TYR A 140 -9.95 0.48 -14.08
N LEU A 141 -9.39 1.37 -13.28
CA LEU A 141 -9.17 1.15 -11.86
C LEU A 141 -10.51 0.98 -11.14
N GLY A 142 -10.59 -0.02 -10.26
CA GLY A 142 -11.84 -0.39 -9.59
C GLY A 142 -12.72 -1.38 -10.36
N MET A 143 -12.34 -1.83 -11.55
CA MET A 143 -13.00 -2.90 -12.30
C MET A 143 -12.90 -4.22 -11.55
N THR A 144 -13.92 -5.07 -11.62
CA THR A 144 -13.90 -6.37 -10.93
C THR A 144 -13.07 -7.41 -11.69
N LYS A 145 -12.67 -8.49 -11.01
CA LYS A 145 -12.01 -9.64 -11.64
C LYS A 145 -12.88 -10.28 -12.73
N ASP A 146 -14.18 -10.36 -12.49
CA ASP A 146 -15.13 -10.96 -13.44
C ASP A 146 -15.21 -10.11 -14.71
N ASP A 147 -15.21 -8.79 -14.59
CA ASP A 147 -15.21 -7.89 -15.75
C ASP A 147 -13.92 -8.02 -16.57
N VAL A 148 -12.76 -8.11 -15.89
CA VAL A 148 -11.47 -8.33 -16.56
C VAL A 148 -11.43 -9.69 -17.24
N THR A 149 -11.93 -10.74 -16.58
CA THR A 149 -12.04 -12.09 -17.16
C THR A 149 -13.00 -12.13 -18.36
N ALA A 150 -14.13 -11.43 -18.28
CA ALA A 150 -15.06 -11.33 -19.41
C ALA A 150 -14.41 -10.69 -20.64
N LYS A 151 -13.45 -9.78 -20.44
CA LYS A 151 -12.77 -9.05 -21.50
C LYS A 151 -11.56 -9.77 -22.08
N TYR A 152 -10.69 -10.31 -21.22
CA TYR A 152 -9.39 -10.88 -21.61
C TYR A 152 -9.29 -12.40 -21.41
N GLY A 153 -10.33 -13.02 -20.84
CA GLY A 153 -10.27 -14.42 -20.42
C GLY A 153 -9.46 -14.59 -19.13
N TYR A 154 -9.13 -15.84 -18.83
CA TYR A 154 -8.28 -16.14 -17.68
C TYR A 154 -6.82 -15.76 -17.96
N PRO A 155 -6.08 -15.25 -16.94
CA PRO A 155 -4.67 -14.90 -17.12
C PRO A 155 -3.81 -16.16 -17.32
N ASN A 156 -2.61 -15.98 -17.87
CA ASN A 156 -1.63 -17.07 -18.01
C ASN A 156 -1.05 -17.48 -16.66
N GLU A 157 -0.91 -16.55 -15.73
CA GLU A 157 -0.36 -16.77 -14.40
C GLU A 157 -1.08 -15.90 -13.37
N ILE A 158 -1.28 -16.47 -12.18
CA ILE A 158 -1.81 -15.77 -11.01
C ILE A 158 -0.82 -15.95 -9.86
N THR A 159 -0.36 -14.86 -9.29
CA THR A 159 0.41 -14.84 -8.05
C THR A 159 -0.27 -13.95 -7.03
N ALA A 160 0.05 -14.14 -5.75
CA ALA A 160 -0.47 -13.29 -4.68
C ALA A 160 0.63 -13.00 -3.66
N ASP A 161 0.76 -11.75 -3.28
CA ASP A 161 1.68 -11.30 -2.25
C ASP A 161 1.06 -10.15 -1.45
N GLN A 162 1.16 -10.22 -0.11
CA GLN A 162 0.72 -9.21 0.84
C GLN A 162 -0.72 -8.69 0.60
N GLY A 163 -1.64 -9.59 0.21
CA GLY A 163 -3.04 -9.24 -0.04
C GLY A 163 -3.32 -8.64 -1.42
N MET A 164 -2.29 -8.45 -2.23
CA MET A 164 -2.41 -8.06 -3.64
C MET A 164 -2.30 -9.31 -4.52
N GLU A 165 -3.24 -9.49 -5.43
CA GLU A 165 -3.24 -10.55 -6.43
C GLU A 165 -2.78 -9.98 -7.77
N HIS A 166 -1.86 -10.65 -8.43
CA HIS A 166 -1.26 -10.27 -9.69
C HIS A 166 -1.63 -11.27 -10.77
N TRP A 167 -2.25 -10.77 -11.84
CA TRP A 167 -2.64 -11.53 -13.03
C TRP A 167 -1.79 -11.13 -14.22
N SER A 168 -1.09 -12.10 -14.82
CA SER A 168 -0.25 -11.88 -15.98
C SER A 168 -0.91 -12.36 -17.27
N TYR A 169 -0.98 -11.48 -18.26
CA TYR A 169 -1.46 -11.73 -19.62
C TYR A 169 -0.27 -11.67 -20.58
N GLY A 170 0.48 -12.75 -20.66
CA GLY A 170 1.75 -12.83 -21.41
C GLY A 170 1.64 -12.49 -22.89
N LEU A 171 0.54 -12.88 -23.57
CA LEU A 171 0.29 -12.54 -24.96
C LEU A 171 0.18 -11.03 -25.20
N HIS A 172 -0.40 -10.32 -24.25
CA HIS A 172 -0.58 -8.87 -24.29
C HIS A 172 0.56 -8.10 -23.62
N ARG A 173 1.52 -8.79 -23.01
CA ARG A 173 2.56 -8.18 -22.18
C ARG A 173 1.97 -7.19 -21.18
N MET A 174 0.93 -7.64 -20.48
CA MET A 174 0.16 -6.84 -19.56
C MET A 174 0.00 -7.58 -18.24
N ASP A 175 0.15 -6.84 -17.15
CA ASP A 175 -0.17 -7.32 -15.80
C ASP A 175 -1.30 -6.48 -15.20
N VAL A 176 -2.20 -7.14 -14.48
CA VAL A 176 -3.30 -6.52 -13.74
C VAL A 176 -3.19 -6.89 -12.27
N PHE A 177 -3.22 -5.89 -11.40
CA PHE A 177 -3.08 -6.05 -9.95
C PHE A 177 -4.41 -5.79 -9.27
N PHE A 178 -4.78 -6.68 -8.35
CA PHE A 178 -6.05 -6.61 -7.63
C PHE A 178 -5.83 -6.56 -6.12
N GLN A 179 -6.65 -5.76 -5.44
CA GLN A 179 -6.78 -5.79 -3.99
C GLN A 179 -8.27 -5.67 -3.64
N GLY A 180 -8.74 -6.47 -2.67
CA GLY A 180 -10.16 -6.48 -2.32
C GLY A 180 -11.09 -6.89 -3.47
N GLY A 181 -10.57 -7.57 -4.51
CA GLY A 181 -11.32 -8.04 -5.67
C GLY A 181 -11.48 -7.04 -6.82
N ILE A 182 -10.84 -5.87 -6.74
CA ILE A 182 -10.88 -4.83 -7.78
C ILE A 182 -9.50 -4.50 -8.31
N VAL A 183 -9.45 -4.00 -9.54
CA VAL A 183 -8.22 -3.54 -10.20
C VAL A 183 -7.66 -2.32 -9.47
N MET A 184 -6.42 -2.44 -9.00
CA MET A 184 -5.66 -1.38 -8.37
C MET A 184 -4.55 -0.83 -9.25
N ALA A 185 -4.04 -1.65 -10.18
CA ALA A 185 -3.08 -1.20 -11.17
C ALA A 185 -3.17 -2.03 -12.46
N VAL A 186 -2.81 -1.40 -13.57
CA VAL A 186 -2.58 -2.06 -14.86
C VAL A 186 -1.22 -1.63 -15.37
N ARG A 187 -0.38 -2.61 -15.70
CA ARG A 187 0.98 -2.41 -16.19
C ARG A 187 1.11 -2.96 -17.60
N LEU A 188 1.64 -2.16 -18.51
CA LEU A 188 1.97 -2.56 -19.87
C LEU A 188 3.48 -2.60 -20.03
N TYR A 189 4.02 -3.72 -20.48
CA TYR A 189 5.44 -3.85 -20.81
C TYR A 189 5.71 -3.45 -22.26
N LYS A 190 6.92 -3.04 -22.55
CA LYS A 190 7.35 -2.75 -23.92
C LYS A 190 7.04 -3.90 -24.87
N GLY A 191 6.52 -3.56 -26.04
CA GLY A 191 6.02 -4.50 -27.03
C GLY A 191 4.61 -5.01 -26.74
N SER A 192 3.87 -4.43 -25.77
CA SER A 192 2.45 -4.66 -25.59
C SER A 192 1.66 -4.15 -26.80
N ASP A 193 0.68 -4.94 -27.25
CA ASP A 193 -0.30 -4.54 -28.26
C ASP A 193 -1.43 -3.66 -27.68
N ILE A 194 -1.53 -3.60 -26.35
CA ILE A 194 -2.52 -2.83 -25.62
C ILE A 194 -2.06 -1.37 -25.50
N LYS A 195 -3.02 -0.47 -25.48
CA LYS A 195 -2.81 0.98 -25.36
C LYS A 195 -3.69 1.60 -24.31
N PHE A 196 -3.32 2.78 -23.89
CA PHE A 196 -4.18 3.67 -23.11
C PHE A 196 -5.31 4.19 -23.99
N ASP A 197 -6.55 4.10 -23.51
CA ASP A 197 -7.73 4.27 -24.37
C ASP A 197 -7.95 5.72 -24.81
N LYS A 198 -7.70 6.70 -23.92
CA LYS A 198 -7.91 8.11 -24.23
C LYS A 198 -6.75 8.72 -25.02
N SER A 199 -5.52 8.42 -24.60
CA SER A 199 -4.34 8.97 -25.26
C SER A 199 -3.93 8.20 -26.52
N GLY A 200 -4.31 6.93 -26.65
CA GLY A 200 -3.86 6.03 -27.72
C GLY A 200 -2.38 5.63 -27.63
N LEU A 201 -1.68 6.01 -26.55
CA LEU A 201 -0.29 5.70 -26.35
C LEU A 201 -0.10 4.27 -25.85
N GLY A 202 0.96 3.59 -26.24
CA GLY A 202 1.36 2.27 -25.76
C GLY A 202 2.68 2.32 -25.00
N ALA A 203 3.09 1.21 -24.40
CA ALA A 203 4.29 1.13 -23.58
C ALA A 203 5.61 1.50 -24.29
N ASP A 204 5.61 1.51 -25.63
CA ASP A 204 6.76 1.91 -26.46
C ASP A 204 6.81 3.42 -26.75
N ALA A 205 5.79 4.18 -26.34
CA ALA A 205 5.75 5.62 -26.58
C ALA A 205 6.86 6.33 -25.77
N ALA A 206 7.40 7.39 -26.36
CA ALA A 206 8.39 8.21 -25.68
C ALA A 206 7.76 8.97 -24.49
N MET A 207 8.54 9.22 -23.43
CA MET A 207 8.09 9.98 -22.26
C MET A 207 7.50 11.36 -22.65
N ALA A 208 8.07 12.02 -23.67
CA ALA A 208 7.58 13.31 -24.15
C ALA A 208 6.14 13.24 -24.65
N ALA A 209 5.73 12.14 -25.30
CA ALA A 209 4.37 11.93 -25.76
C ALA A 209 3.37 11.83 -24.61
N TYR A 210 3.75 11.14 -23.52
CA TYR A 210 2.94 11.09 -22.31
C TYR A 210 2.85 12.45 -21.60
N ALA A 211 4.00 13.18 -21.53
CA ALA A 211 4.02 14.51 -20.94
C ALA A 211 3.09 15.47 -21.68
N GLU A 212 3.04 15.40 -23.00
CA GLU A 212 2.14 16.19 -23.82
C GLU A 212 0.68 15.77 -23.65
N ALA A 213 0.39 14.48 -23.77
CA ALA A 213 -0.98 13.93 -23.71
C ALA A 213 -1.66 14.22 -22.36
N TYR A 214 -0.92 14.08 -21.26
CA TYR A 214 -1.47 14.26 -19.91
C TYR A 214 -1.09 15.60 -19.26
N LYS A 215 -0.38 16.48 -19.95
CA LYS A 215 0.11 17.77 -19.43
C LYS A 215 0.90 17.60 -18.14
N LEU A 216 1.76 16.58 -18.09
CA LEU A 216 2.53 16.24 -16.91
C LEU A 216 3.56 17.31 -16.60
N ALA A 217 3.62 17.74 -15.34
CA ALA A 217 4.72 18.57 -14.86
C ALA A 217 6.04 17.77 -14.90
N ALA A 218 7.16 18.46 -15.12
CA ALA A 218 8.46 17.80 -14.99
C ALA A 218 8.67 17.37 -13.54
N VAL A 219 8.70 16.06 -13.31
CA VAL A 219 9.00 15.50 -12.00
C VAL A 219 10.47 15.11 -11.96
N PRO A 220 11.20 15.42 -10.87
CA PRO A 220 12.57 14.93 -10.70
C PRO A 220 12.60 13.41 -10.78
N VAL A 221 13.48 12.90 -11.62
CA VAL A 221 13.68 11.46 -11.77
C VAL A 221 14.40 10.95 -10.53
N ILE A 222 13.75 10.11 -9.75
CA ILE A 222 14.35 9.47 -8.57
C ILE A 222 14.87 8.09 -9.04
N PRO A 223 16.17 7.78 -8.88
CA PRO A 223 16.66 6.44 -9.17
C PRO A 223 15.98 5.44 -8.23
N ALA A 224 15.36 4.41 -8.80
CA ALA A 224 14.94 3.25 -8.02
C ALA A 224 16.17 2.37 -7.71
N ASP A 225 16.09 1.54 -6.66
CA ASP A 225 17.20 0.70 -6.19
C ASP A 225 17.73 -0.28 -7.27
N ASP A 226 16.92 -0.59 -8.28
CA ASP A 226 17.29 -1.40 -9.44
C ASP A 226 17.88 -0.58 -10.60
N GLY A 227 18.15 0.71 -10.42
CA GLY A 227 18.64 1.62 -11.46
C GLY A 227 17.60 2.00 -12.50
N VAL A 228 16.34 1.60 -12.33
CA VAL A 228 15.22 1.96 -13.21
C VAL A 228 14.57 3.23 -12.68
N LEU A 229 14.58 4.28 -13.49
CA LEU A 229 13.91 5.52 -13.19
C LEU A 229 12.41 5.34 -13.43
N SER A 230 11.61 5.49 -12.40
CA SER A 230 10.15 5.38 -12.48
C SER A 230 9.49 6.59 -11.84
N PRO A 231 9.39 7.72 -12.56
CA PRO A 231 8.63 8.86 -12.07
C PRO A 231 7.15 8.50 -11.98
N ALA A 232 6.52 8.94 -10.90
CA ALA A 232 5.08 8.86 -10.70
C ALA A 232 4.45 10.22 -10.93
N TYR A 233 3.35 10.27 -11.64
CA TYR A 233 2.61 11.49 -11.95
C TYR A 233 1.17 11.34 -11.51
N ASP A 234 0.64 12.39 -10.86
CA ASP A 234 -0.77 12.46 -10.50
C ASP A 234 -1.61 12.83 -11.71
N LEU A 235 -2.61 12.02 -12.02
CA LEU A 235 -3.63 12.36 -13.00
C LEU A 235 -4.81 13.12 -12.34
N PRO A 236 -5.61 13.88 -13.12
CA PRO A 236 -6.62 14.76 -12.57
C PRO A 236 -7.66 14.09 -11.66
N GLN A 237 -8.03 12.85 -11.93
CA GLN A 237 -9.08 12.14 -11.20
C GLN A 237 -8.54 11.28 -10.03
N GLY A 238 -7.22 11.32 -9.78
CA GLY A 238 -6.62 10.70 -8.61
C GLY A 238 -5.85 9.42 -8.92
N GLU A 239 -5.74 9.04 -10.19
CA GLU A 239 -4.86 7.94 -10.58
C GLU A 239 -3.41 8.38 -10.58
N LYS A 240 -2.50 7.43 -10.39
CA LYS A 240 -1.06 7.57 -10.57
C LYS A 240 -0.64 6.96 -11.90
N PHE A 241 0.21 7.67 -12.60
CA PHE A 241 0.81 7.22 -13.84
C PHE A 241 2.33 7.07 -13.68
N HIS A 242 2.83 5.87 -13.89
CA HIS A 242 4.25 5.55 -13.77
C HIS A 242 4.83 5.23 -15.12
N VAL A 243 6.01 5.78 -15.42
CA VAL A 243 6.75 5.50 -16.65
C VAL A 243 8.14 5.01 -16.28
N SER A 244 8.52 3.84 -16.75
CA SER A 244 9.86 3.29 -16.60
C SER A 244 10.46 2.93 -17.96
N GLN A 245 11.71 2.47 -17.94
CA GLN A 245 12.35 1.97 -19.15
C GLN A 245 11.74 0.66 -19.66
N ARG A 246 11.03 -0.09 -18.83
CA ARG A 246 10.50 -1.42 -19.13
C ARG A 246 9.00 -1.46 -19.29
N TYR A 247 8.28 -0.57 -18.59
CA TYR A 247 6.83 -0.58 -18.53
C TYR A 247 6.26 0.82 -18.31
N VAL A 248 4.98 0.92 -18.54
CA VAL A 248 4.12 2.02 -18.09
C VAL A 248 2.99 1.44 -17.24
N GLN A 249 2.54 2.17 -16.22
CA GLN A 249 1.54 1.68 -15.29
C GLN A 249 0.55 2.79 -14.93
N LEU A 250 -0.72 2.44 -14.90
CA LEU A 250 -1.79 3.22 -14.29
C LEU A 250 -2.14 2.54 -12.97
N SER A 251 -2.21 3.28 -11.87
CA SER A 251 -2.50 2.71 -10.55
C SER A 251 -3.30 3.64 -9.66
N VAL A 252 -3.92 3.07 -8.63
CA VAL A 252 -4.25 3.74 -7.38
C VAL A 252 -3.01 3.74 -6.50
N ASP A 253 -2.86 4.70 -5.58
CA ASP A 253 -1.75 4.71 -4.60
C ASP A 253 -1.80 3.51 -3.68
#